data_143e729e4a1afb3257dc0572e8be2175
#
_entry.id   143e729e4a1afb3257dc0572e8be2175
#
_cell.length_a   1.000
_cell.length_b   1.000
_cell.length_c   1.000
_cell.angle_alpha   90.00
_cell.angle_beta   90.00
_cell.angle_gamma   90.00
#
_symmetry.space_group_name_H-M   'P 1'
#
loop_
_entity.id
_entity.type
_entity.pdbx_description
1 polymer ?
#
loop_
_entity_poly.entity_id
_entity_poly.type
_entity_poly.pdbx_seq_one_letter_code
_entity_poly.pdbx_strand_id
1 'polypeptide(L)'
;MINPYLADRAILQGIVEAGKRGVDVRVIVPADPKSFPAKAAVRAFFPALHEAGVDIREHPSMAHAKVVLADDTVFAGTANLDALSLRRNWELQLRIEDKRVADHVARELFDKDLLVATPARIPTGRRERAVNRAVSAISPLL
;
A
#
# COMPACT_ATOMS: atom_id res chain seq x y z
N MET A 1 4.64 1.62 4.83
CA MET A 1 3.69 0.48 4.90
C MET A 1 3.98 -0.52 3.80
N ILE A 2 3.71 -1.81 4.06
CA ILE A 2 3.78 -2.91 3.11
C ILE A 2 2.44 -3.61 3.10
N ASN A 3 1.82 -3.76 1.94
CA ASN A 3 0.58 -4.50 1.80
C ASN A 3 0.42 -5.03 0.37
N PRO A 4 0.13 -6.33 0.18
CA PRO A 4 0.04 -6.93 -1.16
C PRO A 4 -1.20 -6.48 -1.94
N TYR A 5 -2.26 -6.07 -1.25
CA TYR A 5 -3.54 -5.67 -1.83
C TYR A 5 -4.03 -4.36 -1.20
N LEU A 6 -3.42 -3.26 -1.61
CA LEU A 6 -3.79 -1.90 -1.20
C LEU A 6 -4.80 -1.35 -2.22
N ALA A 7 -6.09 -1.51 -1.96
CA ALA A 7 -7.15 -1.17 -2.91
C ALA A 7 -8.36 -0.43 -2.28
N ASP A 8 -8.40 -0.26 -0.95
CA ASP A 8 -9.47 0.51 -0.30
C ASP A 8 -9.31 2.00 -0.57
N ARG A 9 -10.36 2.63 -1.11
CA ARG A 9 -10.33 4.04 -1.51
C ARG A 9 -10.14 5.00 -0.34
N ALA A 10 -10.75 4.71 0.81
CA ALA A 10 -10.65 5.59 1.98
C ALA A 10 -9.22 5.58 2.53
N ILE A 11 -8.59 4.41 2.58
CA ILE A 11 -7.18 4.29 3.00
C ILE A 11 -6.26 4.99 2.00
N LEU A 12 -6.42 4.74 0.70
CA LEU A 12 -5.61 5.39 -0.33
C LEU A 12 -5.76 6.92 -0.30
N GLN A 13 -6.97 7.43 -0.07
CA GLN A 13 -7.21 8.86 0.09
C GLN A 13 -6.54 9.41 1.36
N GLY A 14 -6.64 8.70 2.48
CA GLY A 14 -5.95 9.07 3.72
C GLY A 14 -4.42 9.15 3.55
N ILE A 15 -3.83 8.23 2.77
CA ILE A 15 -2.40 8.24 2.42
C ILE A 15 -2.06 9.49 1.59
N VAL A 16 -2.86 9.82 0.57
CA VAL A 16 -2.69 11.04 -0.24
C VAL A 16 -2.75 12.28 0.63
N GLU A 17 -3.71 12.36 1.53
CA GLU A 17 -3.85 13.50 2.45
C GLU A 17 -2.69 13.62 3.41
N ALA A 18 -2.16 12.49 3.92
CA ALA A 18 -0.97 12.48 4.76
C ALA A 18 0.25 13.03 4.00
N GLY A 19 0.48 12.56 2.77
CA GLY A 19 1.56 13.07 1.92
C GLY A 19 1.44 14.58 1.66
N LYS A 20 0.24 15.07 1.33
CA LYS A 20 -0.03 16.51 1.14
C LYS A 20 0.26 17.35 2.39
N ARG A 21 0.14 16.78 3.58
CA ARG A 21 0.53 17.45 4.83
C ARG A 21 2.03 17.42 5.11
N GLY A 22 2.83 16.79 4.23
CA GLY A 22 4.28 16.70 4.38
C GLY A 22 4.74 15.51 5.26
N VAL A 23 3.87 14.54 5.53
CA VAL A 23 4.28 13.31 6.23
C VAL A 23 5.17 12.49 5.29
N ASP A 24 6.30 11.97 5.78
CA ASP A 24 7.14 10.98 5.07
C ASP A 24 6.38 9.66 4.96
N VAL A 25 5.69 9.47 3.86
CA VAL A 25 4.91 8.26 3.61
C VAL A 25 5.62 7.41 2.56
N ARG A 26 5.92 6.16 2.94
CA ARG A 26 6.52 5.15 2.06
C ARG A 26 5.57 3.97 1.92
N VAL A 27 5.29 3.59 0.68
CA VAL A 27 4.37 2.49 0.34
C VAL A 27 5.12 1.46 -0.49
N ILE A 28 5.15 0.22 -0.01
CA ILE A 28 5.73 -0.90 -0.73
C ILE A 28 4.60 -1.85 -1.14
N VAL A 29 4.52 -2.12 -2.44
CA VAL A 29 3.56 -3.06 -3.03
C VAL A 29 4.29 -4.07 -3.91
N PRO A 30 3.74 -5.25 -4.19
CA PRO A 30 4.34 -6.18 -5.15
C PRO A 30 4.37 -5.58 -6.56
N ALA A 31 5.48 -5.73 -7.27
CA ALA A 31 5.60 -5.35 -8.68
C ALA A 31 4.62 -6.15 -9.55
N ASP A 32 4.43 -7.42 -9.21
CA ASP A 32 3.50 -8.31 -9.91
C ASP A 32 2.63 -9.11 -8.94
N PRO A 33 1.56 -8.50 -8.38
CA PRO A 33 0.58 -9.23 -7.60
C PRO A 33 -0.16 -10.23 -8.49
N LYS A 34 -0.49 -11.40 -7.94
CA LYS A 34 -1.19 -12.47 -8.66
C LYS A 34 -2.59 -12.07 -9.16
N SER A 35 -3.13 -10.95 -8.67
CA SER A 35 -4.45 -10.42 -9.03
C SER A 35 -4.31 -9.18 -9.91
N PHE A 36 -4.68 -9.30 -11.19
CA PHE A 36 -4.73 -8.16 -12.11
C PHE A 36 -5.65 -7.02 -11.62
N PRO A 37 -6.87 -7.29 -11.10
CA PRO A 37 -7.73 -6.24 -10.57
C PRO A 37 -7.09 -5.47 -9.40
N ALA A 38 -6.45 -6.15 -8.47
CA ALA A 38 -5.75 -5.51 -7.36
C ALA A 38 -4.59 -4.64 -7.83
N LYS A 39 -3.80 -5.12 -8.81
CA LYS A 39 -2.73 -4.34 -9.45
C LYS A 39 -3.26 -3.07 -10.12
N ALA A 40 -4.34 -3.19 -10.88
CA ALA A 40 -4.94 -2.05 -11.56
C ALA A 40 -5.56 -1.05 -10.56
N ALA A 41 -6.19 -1.55 -9.49
CA ALA A 41 -6.80 -0.73 -8.46
C ALA A 41 -5.77 0.15 -7.76
N VAL A 42 -4.67 -0.41 -7.25
CA VAL A 42 -3.63 0.39 -6.59
C VAL A 42 -2.94 1.33 -7.57
N ARG A 43 -2.64 0.89 -8.79
CA ARG A 43 -1.98 1.72 -9.82
C ARG A 43 -2.84 2.89 -10.30
N ALA A 44 -4.16 2.81 -10.18
CA ALA A 44 -5.04 3.94 -10.46
C ALA A 44 -4.77 5.15 -9.55
N PHE A 45 -4.25 4.91 -8.34
CA PHE A 45 -3.92 5.94 -7.36
C PHE A 45 -2.45 6.40 -7.43
N PHE A 46 -1.57 5.70 -8.12
CA PHE A 46 -0.15 6.08 -8.19
C PHE A 46 0.09 7.54 -8.60
N PRO A 47 -0.62 8.11 -9.60
CA PRO A 47 -0.45 9.53 -9.91
C PRO A 47 -0.78 10.45 -8.73
N ALA A 48 -1.90 10.22 -8.04
CA ALA A 48 -2.32 11.04 -6.91
C ALA A 48 -1.39 10.89 -5.69
N LEU A 49 -0.92 9.67 -5.42
CA LEU A 49 0.07 9.39 -4.38
C LEU A 49 1.41 10.09 -4.68
N HIS A 50 1.88 9.99 -5.93
CA HIS A 50 3.12 10.63 -6.36
C HIS A 50 3.04 12.16 -6.28
N GLU A 51 1.95 12.76 -6.77
CA GLU A 51 1.68 14.20 -6.67
C GLU A 51 1.60 14.68 -5.21
N ALA A 52 1.22 13.81 -4.29
CA ALA A 52 1.19 14.09 -2.86
C ALA A 52 2.56 13.89 -2.17
N GLY A 53 3.61 13.51 -2.90
CA GLY A 53 4.95 13.31 -2.34
C GLY A 53 5.16 11.94 -1.66
N VAL A 54 4.26 10.98 -1.86
CA VAL A 54 4.39 9.62 -1.33
C VAL A 54 5.47 8.84 -2.10
N ASP A 55 6.43 8.23 -1.40
CA ASP A 55 7.41 7.32 -2.00
C ASP A 55 6.77 5.94 -2.21
N ILE A 56 6.46 5.64 -3.46
CA ILE A 56 5.85 4.37 -3.86
C ILE A 56 6.94 3.47 -4.44
N ARG A 57 7.06 2.27 -3.87
CA ARG A 57 8.03 1.26 -4.28
C ARG A 57 7.34 -0.03 -4.71
N GLU A 58 7.86 -0.65 -5.77
CA GLU A 58 7.45 -1.97 -6.24
C GLU A 58 8.49 -3.00 -5.82
N HIS A 59 8.10 -3.97 -4.97
CA HIS A 59 8.97 -5.04 -4.54
C HIS A 59 9.02 -6.16 -5.60
N PRO A 60 10.20 -6.68 -5.98
CA PRO A 60 10.33 -7.66 -7.07
C PRO A 60 9.66 -9.00 -6.79
N SER A 61 9.49 -9.36 -5.51
CA SER A 61 8.74 -10.57 -5.12
C SER A 61 7.34 -10.20 -4.61
N MET A 62 6.51 -11.23 -4.38
CA MET A 62 5.22 -11.09 -3.71
C MET A 62 5.46 -10.80 -2.21
N ALA A 63 5.79 -9.55 -1.87
CA ALA A 63 5.86 -9.12 -0.48
C ALA A 63 4.48 -9.26 0.17
N HIS A 64 4.29 -10.32 0.97
CA HIS A 64 2.96 -10.69 1.51
C HIS A 64 2.72 -10.16 2.92
N ALA A 65 3.59 -9.35 3.46
CA ALA A 65 3.41 -8.67 4.74
C ALA A 65 2.23 -7.69 4.68
N LYS A 66 1.48 -7.62 5.76
CA LYS A 66 0.40 -6.65 5.97
C LYS A 66 0.77 -5.86 7.22
N VAL A 67 1.65 -4.88 7.00
CA VAL A 67 2.25 -4.10 8.07
C VAL A 67 2.15 -2.62 7.76
N VAL A 68 1.65 -1.86 8.72
CA VAL A 68 1.72 -0.40 8.72
C VAL A 68 2.53 0.02 9.94
N LEU A 69 3.55 0.81 9.72
CA LEU A 69 4.29 1.51 10.75
C LEU A 69 3.91 2.98 10.70
N ALA A 70 3.44 3.52 11.80
CA ALA A 70 3.09 4.93 11.96
C ALA A 70 3.72 5.44 13.25
N ASP A 71 4.80 6.21 13.10
CA ASP A 71 5.64 6.67 14.19
C ASP A 71 6.09 5.50 15.10
N ASP A 72 5.66 5.45 16.35
CA ASP A 72 5.99 4.38 17.30
C ASP A 72 4.92 3.27 17.36
N THR A 73 3.96 3.26 16.42
CA THR A 73 2.87 2.28 16.37
C THR A 73 3.02 1.34 15.18
N VAL A 74 2.95 0.04 15.44
CA VAL A 74 2.92 -1.01 14.42
C VAL A 74 1.53 -1.62 14.36
N PHE A 75 0.97 -1.68 13.14
CA PHE A 75 -0.20 -2.50 12.84
C PHE A 75 0.28 -3.67 11.99
N ALA A 76 0.02 -4.90 12.45
CA ALA A 76 0.43 -6.11 11.74
C ALA A 76 -0.64 -7.20 11.90
N GLY A 77 -0.90 -7.96 10.83
CA GLY A 77 -1.89 -9.01 10.90
C GLY A 77 -2.19 -9.68 9.58
N THR A 78 -3.41 -10.17 9.45
CA THR A 78 -3.87 -10.91 8.26
C THR A 78 -4.59 -10.03 7.24
N ALA A 79 -5.07 -8.84 7.65
CA ALA A 79 -5.89 -7.98 6.82
C ALA A 79 -5.11 -7.32 5.66
N ASN A 80 -5.55 -7.55 4.45
CA ASN A 80 -5.20 -6.67 3.35
C ASN A 80 -5.92 -5.33 3.49
N LEU A 81 -5.39 -4.30 2.85
CA LEU A 81 -6.04 -3.00 2.79
C LEU A 81 -6.98 -2.91 1.58
N ASP A 82 -7.90 -3.86 1.51
CA ASP A 82 -8.93 -3.98 0.48
C ASP A 82 -10.33 -4.15 1.10
N ALA A 83 -11.36 -4.04 0.27
CA ALA A 83 -12.74 -4.08 0.73
C ALA A 83 -13.16 -5.44 1.30
N LEU A 84 -12.57 -6.54 0.83
CA LEU A 84 -12.87 -7.88 1.33
C LEU A 84 -12.35 -8.04 2.75
N SER A 85 -11.05 -7.78 2.97
CA SER A 85 -10.44 -7.89 4.29
C SER A 85 -11.05 -6.91 5.29
N LEU A 86 -11.34 -5.67 4.87
CA LEU A 86 -11.80 -4.64 5.80
C LEU A 86 -13.29 -4.73 6.15
N ARG A 87 -14.12 -5.43 5.34
CA ARG A 87 -15.59 -5.40 5.52
C ARG A 87 -16.27 -6.75 5.54
N ARG A 88 -15.62 -7.83 5.10
CA ARG A 88 -16.27 -9.13 4.89
C ARG A 88 -15.53 -10.30 5.52
N ASN A 89 -14.21 -10.30 5.50
CA ASN A 89 -13.43 -11.40 6.05
C ASN A 89 -13.31 -11.29 7.58
N TRP A 90 -13.11 -12.42 8.23
CA TRP A 90 -12.60 -12.47 9.58
C TRP A 90 -11.09 -12.29 9.54
N GLU A 91 -10.59 -11.24 10.16
CA GLU A 91 -9.17 -10.89 10.16
C GLU A 91 -8.69 -10.68 11.59
N LEU A 92 -7.42 -10.95 11.83
CA LEU A 92 -6.75 -10.63 13.09
C LEU A 92 -5.77 -9.49 12.84
N GLN A 93 -5.89 -8.43 13.62
CA GLN A 93 -4.99 -7.29 13.53
C GLN A 93 -4.46 -6.93 14.91
N LEU A 94 -3.14 -6.81 15.01
CA LEU A 94 -2.46 -6.33 16.21
C LEU A 94 -2.13 -4.86 16.03
N ARG A 95 -2.34 -4.08 17.08
CA ARG A 95 -1.82 -2.73 17.24
C ARG A 95 -0.83 -2.75 18.40
N ILE A 96 0.41 -2.40 18.14
CA ILE A 96 1.51 -2.44 19.11
C ILE A 96 2.05 -1.01 19.23
N GLU A 97 1.92 -0.41 20.39
CA GLU A 97 2.44 0.92 20.73
C GLU A 97 3.71 0.75 21.58
N ASP A 98 4.81 0.48 20.93
CA ASP A 98 6.13 0.34 21.58
C ASP A 98 7.21 0.76 20.58
N LYS A 99 7.94 1.82 20.94
CA LYS A 99 9.00 2.35 20.08
C LYS A 99 10.10 1.30 19.75
N ARG A 100 10.42 0.41 20.64
CA ARG A 100 11.45 -0.62 20.40
C ARG A 100 10.98 -1.62 19.35
N VAL A 101 9.68 -1.98 19.39
CA VAL A 101 9.05 -2.84 18.37
C VAL A 101 8.98 -2.10 17.05
N ALA A 102 8.58 -0.84 17.05
CA ALA A 102 8.53 0.00 15.86
C ALA A 102 9.91 0.14 15.20
N ASP A 103 10.96 0.46 15.97
CA ASP A 103 12.33 0.55 15.49
C ASP A 103 12.86 -0.80 14.97
N HIS A 104 12.48 -1.91 15.59
CA HIS A 104 12.85 -3.25 15.12
C HIS A 104 12.18 -3.55 13.77
N VAL A 105 10.87 -3.31 13.67
CA VAL A 105 10.12 -3.51 12.42
C VAL A 105 10.62 -2.60 11.31
N ALA A 106 10.97 -1.35 11.62
CA ALA A 106 11.58 -0.44 10.65
C ALA A 106 12.85 -1.06 10.05
N ARG A 107 13.80 -1.45 10.89
CA ARG A 107 15.10 -2.00 10.45
C ARG A 107 14.98 -3.38 9.79
N GLU A 108 14.24 -4.30 10.42
CA GLU A 108 14.24 -5.70 9.99
C GLU A 108 13.31 -5.99 8.83
N LEU A 109 12.32 -5.14 8.59
CA LEU A 109 11.37 -5.30 7.51
C LEU A 109 11.49 -4.16 6.48
N PHE A 110 11.20 -2.92 6.89
CA PHE A 110 11.08 -1.82 5.93
C PHE A 110 12.40 -1.46 5.27
N ASP A 111 13.48 -1.31 6.04
CA ASP A 111 14.79 -0.93 5.47
C ASP A 111 15.31 -2.03 4.53
N LYS A 112 15.12 -3.30 4.87
CA LYS A 112 15.52 -4.42 4.01
C LYS A 112 14.72 -4.49 2.72
N ASP A 113 13.40 -4.31 2.79
CA ASP A 113 12.55 -4.33 1.61
C ASP A 113 12.79 -3.11 0.72
N LEU A 114 13.09 -1.94 1.31
CA LEU A 114 13.44 -0.72 0.56
C LEU A 114 14.76 -0.86 -0.23
N LEU A 115 15.71 -1.67 0.24
CA LEU A 115 16.96 -1.93 -0.48
C LEU A 115 16.73 -2.66 -1.82
N VAL A 116 15.70 -3.49 -1.91
CA VAL A 116 15.41 -4.31 -3.10
C VAL A 116 14.22 -3.78 -3.91
N ALA A 117 13.36 -2.98 -3.30
CA ALA A 117 12.22 -2.37 -3.97
C ALA A 117 12.66 -1.21 -4.88
N THR A 118 12.09 -1.14 -6.06
CA THR A 118 12.36 -0.08 -7.05
C THR A 118 11.26 0.98 -7.05
N PRO A 119 11.55 2.24 -7.42
CA PRO A 119 10.50 3.24 -7.59
C PRO A 119 9.40 2.75 -8.52
N ALA A 120 8.15 2.94 -8.10
CA ALA A 120 7.01 2.47 -8.87
C ALA A 120 6.88 3.25 -10.19
N ARG A 121 6.55 2.53 -11.26
CA ARG A 121 6.25 3.15 -12.54
C ARG A 121 4.89 3.86 -12.49
N ILE A 122 4.91 5.19 -12.56
CA ILE A 122 3.69 5.99 -12.59
C ILE A 122 3.01 5.89 -13.97
N PRO A 123 1.73 5.50 -14.05
CA PRO A 123 0.99 5.43 -15.31
C PRO A 123 0.86 6.80 -15.97
N THR A 124 1.48 6.99 -17.15
CA THR A 124 1.44 8.26 -17.91
C THR A 124 0.46 8.20 -19.08
N GLY A 125 0.21 7.02 -19.64
CA GLY A 125 -0.65 6.80 -20.79
C GLY A 125 -2.14 7.03 -20.48
N ARG A 126 -2.87 7.75 -21.35
CA ARG A 126 -4.33 7.97 -21.18
C ARG A 126 -5.12 6.65 -21.11
N ARG A 127 -4.77 5.68 -21.97
CA ARG A 127 -5.43 4.36 -21.99
C ARG A 127 -5.16 3.57 -20.70
N GLU A 128 -3.91 3.51 -20.25
CA GLU A 128 -3.52 2.82 -19.03
C GLU A 128 -4.25 3.41 -17.81
N ARG A 129 -4.31 4.74 -17.70
CA ARG A 129 -5.05 5.43 -16.63
C ARG A 129 -6.55 5.16 -16.71
N ALA A 130 -7.14 5.12 -17.89
CA ALA A 130 -8.57 4.81 -18.06
C ALA A 130 -8.89 3.37 -17.63
N VAL A 131 -8.08 2.39 -18.04
CA VAL A 131 -8.24 0.99 -17.63
C VAL A 131 -8.10 0.84 -16.11
N ASN A 132 -7.04 1.41 -15.51
CA ASN A 132 -6.84 1.34 -14.07
C ASN A 132 -8.01 1.98 -13.30
N ARG A 133 -8.55 3.11 -13.76
CA ARG A 133 -9.72 3.76 -13.15
C ARG A 133 -10.99 2.91 -13.28
N ALA A 134 -11.23 2.33 -14.45
CA ALA A 134 -12.40 1.47 -14.67
C ALA A 134 -12.36 0.23 -13.75
N VAL A 135 -11.20 -0.43 -13.66
CA VAL A 135 -11.02 -1.57 -12.76
C VAL A 135 -11.13 -1.16 -11.29
N SER A 136 -10.56 -0.02 -10.92
CA SER A 136 -10.67 0.52 -9.55
C SER A 136 -12.11 0.83 -9.15
N ALA A 137 -12.97 1.20 -10.09
CA ALA A 137 -14.38 1.48 -9.82
C ALA A 137 -15.17 0.22 -9.41
N ILE A 138 -14.78 -0.95 -9.92
CA ILE A 138 -15.39 -2.25 -9.59
C ILE A 138 -14.66 -3.00 -8.48
N SER A 139 -13.49 -2.53 -8.07
CA SER A 139 -12.66 -3.15 -7.03
C SER A 139 -13.37 -3.35 -5.67
N PRO A 140 -14.34 -2.51 -5.24
CA PRO A 140 -15.12 -2.76 -4.03
C PRO A 140 -15.98 -4.02 -4.07
N LEU A 141 -16.13 -4.64 -5.24
CA LEU A 141 -16.90 -5.87 -5.46
C LEU A 141 -15.99 -7.12 -5.53
N LEU A 142 -14.68 -6.93 -5.56
CA LEU A 142 -13.64 -7.95 -5.64
C LEU A 142 -12.92 -8.07 -4.29
#